data_f82b4b415e823aa555b79000990812ca
#
_entry.id   f82b4b415e823aa555b79000990812ca
#
_cell.length_a   1.000
_cell.length_b   1.000
_cell.length_c   1.000
_cell.angle_alpha   90.00
_cell.angle_beta   90.00
_cell.angle_gamma   90.00
#
_symmetry.space_group_name_H-M   'P 1'
#
loop_
_entity.id
_entity.type
_entity.pdbx_description
1 polymer ?
#
loop_
_entity_poly.entity_id
_entity_poly.type
_entity_poly.pdbx_seq_one_letter_code
_entity_poly.pdbx_strand_id
1 'polypeptide(L)'
;MPSAEKRTFSLPTEQAGYIDSLVASGAYASGSEVVRAGLRALQERDAAVERWLREEVVSVHDKLQADPSRASPSGEVFAAVRARHAERRKKRSA
;
A
#
# COMPACT_ATOMS: atom_id res chain seq x y z
N MET A 1 -6.21 26.67 5.89
CA MET A 1 -6.61 25.84 4.75
C MET A 1 -5.39 25.45 3.93
N PRO A 2 -5.16 24.17 3.70
CA PRO A 2 -4.12 23.80 2.76
C PRO A 2 -4.53 24.26 1.36
N SER A 3 -3.68 25.01 0.70
CA SER A 3 -3.92 25.41 -0.68
C SER A 3 -3.62 24.24 -1.61
N ALA A 4 -4.47 24.08 -2.63
CA ALA A 4 -4.27 23.06 -3.64
C ALA A 4 -3.07 23.42 -4.52
N GLU A 5 -2.19 22.46 -4.76
CA GLU A 5 -1.10 22.62 -5.72
C GLU A 5 -1.52 22.01 -7.06
N LYS A 6 -1.29 22.75 -8.13
CA LYS A 6 -1.53 22.25 -9.46
C LYS A 6 -0.34 21.40 -9.91
N ARG A 7 -0.63 20.15 -10.27
CA ARG A 7 0.35 19.21 -10.80
C ARG A 7 -0.14 18.63 -12.11
N THR A 8 0.78 18.45 -13.05
CA THR A 8 0.49 17.91 -14.37
C THR A 8 1.22 16.62 -14.56
N PHE A 9 0.51 15.59 -15.00
CA PHE A 9 1.05 14.26 -15.23
C PHE A 9 0.64 13.75 -16.60
N SER A 10 1.53 12.99 -17.22
CA SER A 10 1.19 12.23 -18.43
C SER A 10 0.74 10.83 -18.00
N LEU A 11 -0.39 10.39 -18.53
CA LEU A 11 -0.96 9.07 -18.24
C LEU A 11 -1.04 8.23 -19.52
N PRO A 12 -0.82 6.92 -19.43
CA PRO A 12 -1.15 6.04 -20.54
C PRO A 12 -2.62 6.17 -20.93
N THR A 13 -2.91 5.94 -22.20
CA THR A 13 -4.26 6.08 -22.75
C THR A 13 -5.30 5.26 -21.98
N GLU A 14 -4.95 4.05 -21.56
CA GLU A 14 -5.84 3.19 -20.77
C GLU A 14 -6.21 3.81 -19.43
N GLN A 15 -5.26 4.41 -18.74
CA GLN A 15 -5.51 5.04 -17.44
C GLN A 15 -6.31 6.32 -17.58
N ALA A 16 -6.02 7.10 -18.61
CA ALA A 16 -6.81 8.30 -18.92
C ALA A 16 -8.25 7.92 -19.23
N GLY A 17 -8.46 6.89 -20.04
CA GLY A 17 -9.79 6.37 -20.35
C GLY A 17 -10.53 5.83 -19.14
N TYR A 18 -9.82 5.20 -18.23
CA TYR A 18 -10.41 4.72 -16.97
C TYR A 18 -10.93 5.88 -16.12
N ILE A 19 -10.14 6.94 -15.98
CA ILE A 19 -10.58 8.16 -15.28
C ILE A 19 -11.85 8.71 -15.95
N ASP A 20 -11.86 8.83 -17.25
CA ASP A 20 -13.00 9.35 -17.99
C ASP A 20 -14.25 8.50 -17.78
N SER A 21 -14.11 7.17 -17.74
CA SER A 21 -15.23 6.27 -17.49
C SER A 21 -15.80 6.43 -16.10
N LEU A 22 -14.98 6.65 -15.10
CA LEU A 22 -15.42 6.87 -13.71
C LEU A 22 -16.19 8.18 -13.56
N VAL A 23 -15.77 9.23 -14.26
CA VAL A 23 -16.48 10.50 -14.28
C VAL A 23 -17.78 10.36 -15.04
N ALA A 24 -17.77 9.72 -16.20
CA ALA A 24 -18.96 9.52 -17.02
C ALA A 24 -20.03 8.67 -16.32
N SER A 25 -19.64 7.73 -15.48
CA SER A 25 -20.56 6.89 -14.71
C SER A 25 -21.27 7.64 -13.58
N GLY A 26 -20.80 8.85 -13.23
CA GLY A 26 -21.31 9.62 -12.11
C GLY A 26 -20.72 9.24 -10.76
N ALA A 27 -19.81 8.26 -10.70
CA ALA A 27 -19.16 7.85 -9.46
C ALA A 27 -18.28 8.96 -8.87
N TYR A 28 -17.72 9.81 -9.74
CA TYR A 28 -16.85 10.92 -9.36
C TYR A 28 -17.25 12.17 -10.16
N ALA A 29 -17.14 13.33 -9.55
CA ALA A 29 -17.55 14.59 -10.19
C ALA A 29 -16.52 15.10 -11.21
N SER A 30 -15.26 14.73 -11.07
CA SER A 30 -14.19 15.21 -11.96
C SER A 30 -13.01 14.26 -11.95
N GLY A 31 -12.12 14.41 -12.94
CA GLY A 31 -10.88 13.67 -12.98
C GLY A 31 -9.99 13.94 -11.76
N SER A 32 -9.99 15.17 -11.27
CA SER A 32 -9.25 15.53 -10.05
C SER A 32 -9.74 14.76 -8.83
N GLU A 33 -11.04 14.53 -8.71
CA GLU A 33 -11.59 13.72 -7.63
C GLU A 33 -11.18 12.27 -7.73
N VAL A 34 -11.12 11.71 -8.94
CA VAL A 34 -10.64 10.35 -9.18
C VAL A 34 -9.19 10.22 -8.69
N VAL A 35 -8.33 11.17 -9.06
CA VAL A 35 -6.93 11.17 -8.66
C VAL A 35 -6.81 11.27 -7.13
N ARG A 36 -7.54 12.19 -6.51
CA ARG A 36 -7.53 12.32 -5.04
C ARG A 36 -7.98 11.06 -4.34
N ALA A 37 -9.04 10.42 -4.85
CA ALA A 37 -9.53 9.16 -4.30
C ALA A 37 -8.50 8.05 -4.44
N GLY A 38 -7.82 7.97 -5.58
CA GLY A 38 -6.75 7.01 -5.82
C GLY A 38 -5.57 7.20 -4.88
N LEU A 39 -5.15 8.44 -4.67
CA LEU A 39 -4.06 8.76 -3.74
C LEU A 39 -4.44 8.42 -2.30
N ARG A 40 -5.68 8.70 -1.90
CA ARG A 40 -6.19 8.34 -0.58
C ARG A 40 -6.20 6.83 -0.40
N ALA A 41 -6.64 6.08 -1.41
CA ALA A 41 -6.62 4.62 -1.38
C ALA A 41 -5.18 4.08 -1.22
N LEU A 42 -4.19 4.69 -1.89
CA LEU A 42 -2.79 4.32 -1.74
C LEU A 42 -2.28 4.60 -0.33
N GLN A 43 -2.64 5.75 0.25
CA GLN A 43 -2.27 6.09 1.62
C GLN A 43 -2.86 5.10 2.63
N GLU A 44 -4.11 4.71 2.44
CA GLU A 44 -4.78 3.72 3.28
C GLU A 44 -4.13 2.34 3.15
N ARG A 45 -3.78 1.96 1.93
CA ARG A 45 -3.07 0.71 1.66
C ARG A 45 -1.70 0.70 2.35
N ASP A 46 -0.93 1.76 2.23
CA ASP A 46 0.38 1.87 2.85
C ASP A 46 0.28 1.83 4.38
N ALA A 47 -0.70 2.50 4.96
CA ALA A 47 -0.95 2.46 6.39
C ALA A 47 -1.35 1.05 6.86
N ALA A 48 -2.16 0.35 6.09
CA ALA A 48 -2.56 -1.03 6.38
C ALA A 48 -1.38 -2.00 6.32
N VAL A 49 -0.51 -1.85 5.32
CA VAL A 49 0.71 -2.66 5.17
C VAL A 49 1.66 -2.41 6.33
N GLU A 50 1.88 -1.15 6.70
CA GLU A 50 2.71 -0.79 7.85
C GLU A 50 2.19 -1.41 9.15
N ARG A 51 0.89 -1.34 9.36
CA ARG A 51 0.23 -1.93 10.52
C ARG A 51 0.41 -3.45 10.55
N TRP A 52 0.21 -4.10 9.41
CA TRP A 52 0.43 -5.53 9.27
C TRP A 52 1.87 -5.92 9.59
N LEU A 53 2.86 -5.18 9.08
CA LEU A 53 4.27 -5.43 9.36
C LEU A 53 4.57 -5.32 10.87
N ARG A 54 4.03 -4.30 11.55
CA ARG A 54 4.22 -4.14 13.01
C ARG A 54 3.60 -5.30 13.78
N GLU A 55 2.39 -5.69 13.42
CA GLU A 55 1.70 -6.81 14.06
C GLU A 55 2.44 -8.12 13.87
N GLU A 56 2.94 -8.38 12.66
CA GLU A 56 3.71 -9.58 12.36
C GLU A 56 5.03 -9.60 13.14
N VAL A 57 5.75 -8.49 13.18
CA VAL A 57 7.00 -8.37 13.93
C VAL A 57 6.77 -8.57 15.43
N VAL A 58 5.75 -7.95 16.00
CA VAL A 58 5.40 -8.11 17.41
C VAL A 58 5.02 -9.56 17.70
N SER A 59 4.22 -10.19 16.85
CA SER A 59 3.83 -11.59 17.00
C SER A 59 5.05 -12.53 17.01
N VAL A 60 5.99 -12.33 16.09
CA VAL A 60 7.22 -13.12 16.03
C VAL A 60 8.08 -12.86 17.27
N HIS A 61 8.21 -11.62 17.70
CA HIS A 61 8.96 -11.25 18.89
C HIS A 61 8.39 -11.92 20.14
N ASP A 62 7.08 -11.91 20.31
CA ASP A 62 6.40 -12.55 21.43
C ASP A 62 6.63 -14.06 21.44
N LYS A 63 6.58 -14.69 20.28
CA LYS A 63 6.89 -16.12 20.15
C LYS A 63 8.32 -16.45 20.52
N LEU A 64 9.28 -15.61 20.14
CA LEU A 64 10.69 -15.79 20.49
C LEU A 64 10.92 -15.61 21.99
N GLN A 65 10.20 -14.70 22.65
CA GLN A 65 10.27 -14.56 24.10
C GLN A 65 9.66 -15.73 24.85
N ALA A 66 8.59 -16.31 24.29
CA ALA A 66 7.96 -17.50 24.87
C ALA A 66 8.82 -18.75 24.69
N ASP A 67 9.60 -18.84 23.63
CA ASP A 67 10.49 -19.97 23.34
C ASP A 67 11.84 -19.47 22.82
N PRO A 68 12.79 -19.15 23.73
CA PRO A 68 14.11 -18.63 23.35
C PRO A 68 14.92 -19.59 22.46
N SER A 69 14.61 -20.88 22.47
CA SER A 69 15.30 -21.85 21.62
C SER A 69 15.05 -21.65 20.13
N ARG A 70 14.00 -20.89 19.78
CA ARG A 70 13.69 -20.51 18.39
C ARG A 70 14.26 -19.15 18.01
N ALA A 71 15.05 -18.54 18.87
CA ALA A 71 15.60 -17.22 18.60
C ALA A 71 16.51 -17.25 17.36
N SER A 72 16.18 -16.46 16.37
CA SER A 72 17.04 -16.14 15.25
C SER A 72 17.43 -14.66 15.32
N PRO A 73 18.55 -14.26 14.68
CA PRO A 73 18.92 -12.84 14.65
C PRO A 73 17.75 -11.99 14.16
N SER A 74 17.52 -10.85 14.80
CA SER A 74 16.41 -9.96 14.47
C SER A 74 16.41 -9.53 12.99
N GLY A 75 17.60 -9.42 12.39
CA GLY A 75 17.71 -9.12 10.96
C GLY A 75 17.12 -10.18 10.06
N GLU A 76 17.22 -11.45 10.43
CA GLU A 76 16.59 -12.54 9.65
C GLU A 76 15.07 -12.51 9.73
N VAL A 77 14.52 -12.16 10.88
CA VAL A 77 13.07 -12.01 11.05
C VAL A 77 12.53 -10.89 10.16
N PHE A 78 13.15 -9.74 10.19
CA PHE A 78 12.76 -8.60 9.34
C PHE A 78 12.89 -8.93 7.85
N ALA A 79 13.99 -9.60 7.47
CA ALA A 79 14.20 -10.02 6.09
C ALA A 79 13.11 -10.99 5.62
N ALA A 80 12.74 -11.95 6.45
CA ALA A 80 11.69 -12.92 6.13
C ALA A 80 10.33 -12.25 5.94
N VAL A 81 9.98 -11.31 6.81
CA VAL A 81 8.71 -10.58 6.71
C VAL A 81 8.69 -9.73 5.44
N ARG A 82 9.77 -9.02 5.13
CA ARG A 82 9.89 -8.22 3.92
C ARG A 82 9.81 -9.07 2.65
N ALA A 83 10.44 -10.23 2.65
CA ALA A 83 10.41 -11.15 1.51
C ALA A 83 8.98 -11.65 1.24
N ARG A 84 8.23 -12.02 2.28
CA ARG A 84 6.83 -12.42 2.15
C ARG A 84 5.97 -11.30 1.59
N HIS A 85 6.19 -10.09 2.04
CA HIS A 85 5.46 -8.92 1.54
C HIS A 85 5.80 -8.63 0.07
N ALA A 86 7.07 -8.72 -0.30
CA ALA A 86 7.51 -8.52 -1.68
C ALA A 86 6.89 -9.56 -2.62
N GLU A 87 6.79 -10.82 -2.21
CA GLU A 87 6.12 -11.87 -2.99
C GLU A 87 4.64 -11.56 -3.21
N ARG A 88 3.94 -11.10 -2.19
CA ARG A 88 2.54 -10.70 -2.30
C ARG A 88 2.34 -9.54 -3.26
N ARG A 89 3.23 -8.57 -3.24
CA ARG A 89 3.21 -7.43 -4.18
C ARG A 89 3.40 -7.89 -5.61
N LYS A 90 4.35 -8.81 -5.87
CA LYS A 90 4.57 -9.37 -7.20
C LYS A 90 3.34 -10.09 -7.73
N LYS A 91 2.69 -10.89 -6.91
CA LYS A 91 1.46 -11.59 -7.28
C LYS A 91 0.31 -10.65 -7.64
N ARG A 92 0.23 -9.49 -6.97
CA ARG A 92 -0.79 -8.48 -7.27
C ARG A 92 -0.50 -7.67 -8.52
N SER A 93 0.78 -7.54 -8.88
CA SER A 93 1.22 -6.76 -10.03
C SER A 93 1.22 -7.56 -11.34
N ALA A 94 1.13 -8.86 -11.27
CA ALA A 94 1.14 -9.74 -12.43
C ALA A 94 -0.22 -9.82 -13.13
#